data_2b8f7e7107bfd7bb0511e5995d9a2f9e
#
_entry.id   2b8f7e7107bfd7bb0511e5995d9a2f9e
#
_cell.length_a   1.000
_cell.length_b   1.000
_cell.length_c   1.000
_cell.angle_alpha   90.00
_cell.angle_beta   90.00
_cell.angle_gamma   90.00
#
_symmetry.space_group_name_H-M   'P 1'
#
loop_
_entity.id
_entity.type
_entity.pdbx_description
1 polymer ?
#
loop_
_entity_poly.entity_id
_entity_poly.type
_entity_poly.pdbx_seq_one_letter_code
_entity_poly.pdbx_strand_id
1 'polypeptide(L)'
;MSIAIRYANTDDAEAIALICSEDLGYSCSDTLVKTKLSGVDKSREAVFAAESEGKVIGYVHVERYDTLYMETLANILGLAVRNDSRRLGAGRMLMAAAEDWAMENGAVGVRLNSGGQRKEAHAFYRAVGYASEKEQLRFLKMF
;
A
#
# COMPACT_ATOMS: atom_id res chain seq x y z
N MET A 1 19.04 12.51 2.31
CA MET A 1 17.82 12.67 1.51
C MET A 1 16.61 12.67 2.41
N SER A 2 15.71 13.62 2.21
CA SER A 2 14.48 13.64 2.97
C SER A 2 13.34 13.02 2.16
N ILE A 3 12.45 12.34 2.87
CA ILE A 3 11.27 11.72 2.29
C ILE A 3 10.06 12.36 2.95
N ALA A 4 9.10 12.81 2.13
CA ALA A 4 7.85 13.35 2.61
C ALA A 4 6.71 12.38 2.24
N ILE A 5 5.81 12.14 3.19
CA ILE A 5 4.61 11.34 2.95
C ILE A 5 3.43 12.31 2.82
N ARG A 6 2.64 12.14 1.78
CA ARG A 6 1.46 12.95 1.52
C ARG A 6 0.38 12.11 0.87
N TYR A 7 -0.85 12.61 0.84
CA TYR A 7 -1.89 11.95 0.06
C TYR A 7 -1.51 11.97 -1.42
N ALA A 8 -1.74 10.85 -2.10
CA ALA A 8 -1.57 10.77 -3.54
C ALA A 8 -2.72 11.48 -4.25
N ASN A 9 -2.45 11.98 -5.44
CA ASN A 9 -3.46 12.59 -6.31
C ASN A 9 -3.29 12.08 -7.73
N THR A 10 -4.14 12.51 -8.65
CA THR A 10 -4.12 12.00 -10.04
C THR A 10 -2.83 12.32 -10.79
N ASP A 11 -2.08 13.33 -10.37
CA ASP A 11 -0.79 13.65 -10.98
C ASP A 11 0.27 12.59 -10.67
N ASP A 12 0.03 11.74 -9.68
CA ASP A 12 0.95 10.67 -9.29
C ASP A 12 0.73 9.38 -10.08
N ALA A 13 -0.27 9.34 -10.97
CA ALA A 13 -0.69 8.11 -11.64
C ALA A 13 0.42 7.47 -12.45
N GLU A 14 1.17 8.25 -13.23
CA GLU A 14 2.27 7.73 -14.04
C GLU A 14 3.34 7.06 -13.18
N ALA A 15 3.76 7.75 -12.12
CA ALA A 15 4.79 7.22 -11.21
C ALA A 15 4.32 5.94 -10.52
N ILE A 16 3.07 5.92 -10.04
CA ILE A 16 2.52 4.75 -9.35
C ILE A 16 2.38 3.57 -10.32
N ALA A 17 1.92 3.82 -11.57
CA ALA A 17 1.80 2.79 -12.59
C ALA A 17 3.16 2.15 -12.89
N LEU A 18 4.20 2.98 -12.99
CA LEU A 18 5.56 2.51 -13.23
C LEU A 18 6.06 1.64 -12.07
N ILE A 19 5.83 2.08 -10.83
CA ILE A 19 6.22 1.32 -9.65
C ILE A 19 5.50 -0.03 -9.62
N CYS A 20 4.20 -0.06 -9.89
CA CYS A 20 3.45 -1.31 -9.93
C CYS A 20 3.99 -2.27 -10.99
N SER A 21 4.31 -1.75 -12.18
CA SER A 21 4.81 -2.56 -13.28
C SER A 21 6.22 -3.12 -13.00
N GLU A 22 7.12 -2.29 -12.49
CA GLU A 22 8.51 -2.68 -12.29
C GLU A 22 8.74 -3.43 -10.99
N ASP A 23 8.10 -2.99 -9.91
CA ASP A 23 8.42 -3.48 -8.56
C ASP A 23 7.44 -4.52 -8.03
N LEU A 24 6.20 -4.52 -8.50
CA LEU A 24 5.21 -5.53 -8.13
C LEU A 24 4.93 -6.54 -9.24
N GLY A 25 5.38 -6.27 -10.46
CA GLY A 25 5.15 -7.16 -11.59
C GLY A 25 3.76 -7.11 -12.17
N TYR A 26 2.96 -6.10 -11.82
CA TYR A 26 1.61 -5.93 -12.35
C TYR A 26 1.63 -4.94 -13.51
N SER A 27 1.44 -5.44 -14.73
CA SER A 27 1.33 -4.57 -15.90
C SER A 27 0.05 -3.73 -15.78
N CYS A 28 0.21 -2.42 -15.59
CA CYS A 28 -0.92 -1.51 -15.50
C CYS A 28 -0.61 -0.19 -16.20
N SER A 29 -1.66 0.46 -16.70
CA SER A 29 -1.51 1.71 -17.43
C SER A 29 -1.67 2.92 -16.51
N ASP A 30 -1.11 4.05 -16.93
CA ASP A 30 -1.32 5.34 -16.25
C ASP A 30 -2.79 5.69 -16.18
N THR A 31 -3.53 5.42 -17.25
CA THR A 31 -4.97 5.71 -17.33
C THR A 31 -5.75 4.92 -16.28
N LEU A 32 -5.43 3.64 -16.09
CA LEU A 32 -6.08 2.82 -15.09
C LEU A 32 -5.81 3.39 -13.69
N VAL A 33 -4.56 3.68 -13.38
CA VAL A 33 -4.20 4.21 -12.06
C VAL A 33 -4.86 5.57 -11.82
N LYS A 34 -4.88 6.44 -12.84
CA LYS A 34 -5.53 7.75 -12.75
C LYS A 34 -7.03 7.61 -12.46
N THR A 35 -7.70 6.70 -13.15
CA THR A 35 -9.12 6.42 -12.93
C THR A 35 -9.36 5.94 -11.49
N LYS A 36 -8.53 5.03 -11.00
CA LYS A 36 -8.64 4.52 -9.63
C LYS A 36 -8.41 5.63 -8.61
N LEU A 37 -7.39 6.45 -8.81
CA LEU A 37 -7.09 7.56 -7.89
C LEU A 37 -8.24 8.59 -7.85
N SER A 38 -8.84 8.89 -9.00
CA SER A 38 -9.99 9.80 -9.03
C SER A 38 -11.23 9.23 -8.36
N GLY A 39 -11.35 7.90 -8.28
CA GLY A 39 -12.47 7.23 -7.65
C GLY A 39 -12.27 6.86 -6.19
N VAL A 40 -11.18 7.30 -5.56
CA VAL A 40 -10.91 7.00 -4.15
C VAL A 40 -12.02 7.58 -3.27
N ASP A 41 -12.66 6.72 -2.49
CA ASP A 41 -13.66 7.12 -1.50
C ASP A 41 -12.96 7.41 -0.17
N LYS A 42 -12.78 8.68 0.12
CA LYS A 42 -12.03 9.15 1.30
C LYS A 42 -12.64 8.70 2.62
N SER A 43 -13.91 8.29 2.63
CA SER A 43 -14.55 7.77 3.83
C SER A 43 -14.13 6.32 4.13
N ARG A 44 -13.55 5.61 3.16
CA ARG A 44 -13.23 4.21 3.29
C ARG A 44 -11.79 3.84 2.98
N GLU A 45 -11.05 4.69 2.28
CA GLU A 45 -9.72 4.34 1.80
C GLU A 45 -8.85 5.57 1.65
N ALA A 46 -7.55 5.34 1.59
CA ALA A 46 -6.56 6.39 1.36
C ALA A 46 -5.38 5.84 0.57
N VAL A 47 -4.80 6.70 -0.24
CA VAL A 47 -3.55 6.40 -0.92
C VAL A 47 -2.54 7.46 -0.52
N PHE A 48 -1.39 7.04 -0.01
CA PHE A 48 -0.29 7.94 0.34
C PHE A 48 0.88 7.71 -0.60
N ALA A 49 1.54 8.79 -0.97
CA ALA A 49 2.74 8.76 -1.78
C ALA A 49 3.95 9.16 -0.93
N ALA A 50 5.07 8.52 -1.18
CA ALA A 50 6.36 8.93 -0.63
C ALA A 50 7.11 9.70 -1.70
N GLU A 51 7.51 10.92 -1.40
CA GLU A 51 8.18 11.80 -2.34
C GLU A 51 9.57 12.15 -1.82
N SER A 52 10.55 12.08 -2.69
CA SER A 52 11.92 12.48 -2.39
C SER A 52 12.48 13.24 -3.59
N GLU A 53 13.03 14.42 -3.34
CA GLU A 53 13.62 15.28 -4.38
C GLU A 53 12.67 15.53 -5.55
N GLY A 54 11.39 15.76 -5.24
CA GLY A 54 10.36 16.05 -6.24
C GLY A 54 9.85 14.84 -7.02
N LYS A 55 10.24 13.62 -6.63
CA LYS A 55 9.81 12.40 -7.31
C LYS A 55 9.07 11.47 -6.37
N VAL A 56 8.03 10.84 -6.88
CA VAL A 56 7.32 9.79 -6.15
C VAL A 56 8.16 8.51 -6.21
N ILE A 57 8.57 8.02 -5.05
CA ILE A 57 9.42 6.84 -4.92
C ILE A 57 8.69 5.64 -4.35
N GLY A 58 7.46 5.81 -3.88
CA GLY A 58 6.68 4.71 -3.34
C GLY A 58 5.25 5.15 -3.05
N TYR A 59 4.40 4.17 -2.78
CA TYR A 59 3.02 4.44 -2.38
C TYR A 59 2.50 3.34 -1.47
N VAL A 60 1.43 3.66 -0.73
CA VAL A 60 0.64 2.68 0.02
C VAL A 60 -0.84 2.98 -0.21
N HIS A 61 -1.62 1.93 -0.40
CA HIS A 61 -3.07 1.99 -0.52
C HIS A 61 -3.68 1.22 0.64
N VAL A 62 -4.48 1.88 1.46
CA VAL A 62 -5.08 1.32 2.67
C VAL A 62 -6.59 1.54 2.62
N GLU A 63 -7.36 0.57 3.12
CA GLU A 63 -8.82 0.64 3.18
C GLU A 63 -9.33 0.18 4.54
N ARG A 64 -10.55 0.59 4.90
CA ARG A 64 -11.27 -0.05 6.00
C ARG A 64 -11.65 -1.47 5.57
N TYR A 65 -11.51 -2.39 6.49
CA TYR A 65 -11.80 -3.80 6.27
C TYR A 65 -12.85 -4.24 7.30
N ASP A 66 -14.09 -4.22 6.85
CA ASP A 66 -15.24 -4.49 7.71
C ASP A 66 -15.81 -5.86 7.40
N THR A 67 -15.77 -6.76 8.38
CA THR A 67 -16.43 -8.06 8.29
C THR A 67 -17.48 -8.15 9.38
N LEU A 68 -18.44 -9.06 9.20
CA LEU A 68 -19.54 -9.18 10.14
C LEU A 68 -19.15 -9.84 11.46
N TYR A 69 -17.99 -10.50 11.50
CA TYR A 69 -17.64 -11.36 12.64
C TYR A 69 -16.50 -10.82 13.49
N MET A 70 -16.01 -9.63 13.19
CA MET A 70 -14.93 -9.04 14.00
C MET A 70 -14.96 -7.51 13.92
N GLU A 71 -14.26 -6.85 14.82
CA GLU A 71 -14.12 -5.40 14.79
C GLU A 71 -13.39 -4.94 13.53
N THR A 72 -13.58 -3.67 13.17
CA THR A 72 -12.98 -3.09 11.98
C THR A 72 -11.47 -3.16 12.01
N LEU A 73 -10.89 -3.70 10.95
CA LEU A 73 -9.46 -3.61 10.68
C LEU A 73 -9.23 -2.65 9.50
N ALA A 74 -7.99 -2.32 9.23
CA ALA A 74 -7.60 -1.76 7.96
C ALA A 74 -6.86 -2.83 7.16
N ASN A 75 -6.96 -2.74 5.84
CA ASN A 75 -6.30 -3.68 4.93
C ASN A 75 -5.37 -2.91 4.00
N ILE A 76 -4.15 -3.37 3.89
CA ILE A 76 -3.20 -2.83 2.91
C ILE A 76 -3.46 -3.50 1.58
N LEU A 77 -3.95 -2.73 0.61
CA LEU A 77 -4.21 -3.21 -0.74
C LEU A 77 -2.95 -3.23 -1.60
N GLY A 78 -2.02 -2.34 -1.32
CA GLY A 78 -0.76 -2.28 -2.04
C GLY A 78 0.27 -1.46 -1.28
N LEU A 79 1.50 -1.89 -1.34
CA LEU A 79 2.66 -1.15 -0.84
C LEU A 79 3.82 -1.45 -1.77
N ALA A 80 4.42 -0.43 -2.31
CA ALA A 80 5.60 -0.60 -3.16
C ALA A 80 6.51 0.61 -3.09
N VAL A 81 7.81 0.36 -3.14
CA VAL A 81 8.86 1.36 -3.18
C VAL A 81 9.75 1.03 -4.37
N ARG A 82 10.16 2.03 -5.13
CA ARG A 82 11.06 1.85 -6.27
C ARG A 82 12.32 1.10 -5.87
N ASN A 83 12.78 0.21 -6.74
CA ASN A 83 13.98 -0.59 -6.48
C ASN A 83 15.20 0.26 -6.16
N ASP A 84 15.38 1.38 -6.89
CA ASP A 84 16.51 2.27 -6.72
C ASP A 84 16.40 3.18 -5.49
N SER A 85 15.27 3.13 -4.80
CA SER A 85 15.00 3.98 -3.63
C SER A 85 14.74 3.17 -2.36
N ARG A 86 15.00 1.88 -2.38
CA ARG A 86 14.82 1.02 -1.21
C ARG A 86 15.89 1.30 -0.17
N ARG A 87 15.61 0.91 1.08
CA ARG A 87 16.48 1.08 2.23
C ARG A 87 16.68 2.53 2.68
N LEU A 88 15.85 3.45 2.17
CA LEU A 88 15.81 4.84 2.61
C LEU A 88 14.76 5.09 3.70
N GLY A 89 14.01 4.05 4.07
CA GLY A 89 12.96 4.15 5.08
C GLY A 89 11.58 4.52 4.54
N ALA A 90 11.41 4.62 3.22
CA ALA A 90 10.12 5.00 2.62
C ALA A 90 9.02 4.00 2.96
N GLY A 91 9.30 2.71 2.88
CA GLY A 91 8.31 1.68 3.20
C GLY A 91 7.82 1.77 4.63
N ARG A 92 8.73 1.96 5.57
CA ARG A 92 8.39 2.14 6.99
C ARG A 92 7.53 3.38 7.21
N MET A 93 7.89 4.49 6.56
CA MET A 93 7.13 5.74 6.66
C MET A 93 5.73 5.61 6.05
N LEU A 94 5.62 4.93 4.92
CA LEU A 94 4.33 4.67 4.27
C LEU A 94 3.43 3.81 5.15
N MET A 95 3.98 2.75 5.75
CA MET A 95 3.21 1.91 6.65
C MET A 95 2.77 2.68 7.90
N ALA A 96 3.62 3.54 8.44
CA ALA A 96 3.26 4.39 9.58
C ALA A 96 2.09 5.32 9.22
N ALA A 97 2.10 5.91 8.03
CA ALA A 97 1.01 6.77 7.56
C ALA A 97 -0.30 5.97 7.44
N ALA A 98 -0.23 4.77 6.89
CA ALA A 98 -1.40 3.90 6.77
C ALA A 98 -1.94 3.50 8.14
N GLU A 99 -1.08 3.21 9.10
CA GLU A 99 -1.47 2.85 10.46
C GLU A 99 -2.13 4.03 11.17
N ASP A 100 -1.59 5.23 11.04
CA ASP A 100 -2.19 6.43 11.62
C ASP A 100 -3.59 6.67 11.03
N TRP A 101 -3.72 6.55 9.71
CA TRP A 101 -5.01 6.66 9.05
C TRP A 101 -6.00 5.60 9.57
N ALA A 102 -5.52 4.36 9.72
CA ALA A 102 -6.35 3.26 10.22
C ALA A 102 -6.89 3.57 11.63
N MET A 103 -6.03 4.04 12.53
CA MET A 103 -6.45 4.40 13.88
C MET A 103 -7.44 5.54 13.88
N GLU A 104 -7.23 6.55 13.05
CA GLU A 104 -8.14 7.70 12.93
C GLU A 104 -9.51 7.29 12.37
N ASN A 105 -9.57 6.20 11.62
CA ASN A 105 -10.80 5.70 11.01
C ASN A 105 -11.41 4.51 11.76
N GLY A 106 -11.02 4.30 13.01
CA GLY A 106 -11.67 3.35 13.90
C GLY A 106 -11.19 1.91 13.77
N ALA A 107 -10.10 1.65 13.06
CA ALA A 107 -9.56 0.31 12.97
C ALA A 107 -8.81 -0.07 14.24
N VAL A 108 -8.94 -1.32 14.67
CA VAL A 108 -8.24 -1.84 15.85
C VAL A 108 -6.94 -2.55 15.48
N GLY A 109 -6.65 -2.69 14.18
CA GLY A 109 -5.43 -3.29 13.69
C GLY A 109 -5.34 -3.15 12.18
N VAL A 110 -4.22 -3.58 11.62
CA VAL A 110 -3.97 -3.54 10.18
C VAL A 110 -3.57 -4.94 9.73
N ARG A 111 -4.15 -5.38 8.63
CA ARG A 111 -3.85 -6.66 8.02
C ARG A 111 -3.38 -6.48 6.58
N LEU A 112 -2.69 -7.46 6.06
CA LEU A 112 -2.34 -7.51 4.65
C LEU A 112 -2.10 -8.96 4.23
N ASN A 113 -2.13 -9.19 2.92
CA ASN A 113 -1.71 -10.46 2.34
C ASN A 113 -0.45 -10.21 1.52
N SER A 114 0.48 -11.15 1.58
CA SER A 114 1.70 -11.11 0.77
C SER A 114 1.93 -12.50 0.19
N GLY A 115 2.28 -12.57 -1.09
CA GLY A 115 2.52 -13.84 -1.76
C GLY A 115 3.55 -14.70 -1.02
N GLY A 116 3.32 -16.01 -0.94
CA GLY A 116 4.16 -16.91 -0.15
C GLY A 116 5.63 -16.94 -0.55
N GLN A 117 5.93 -16.59 -1.81
CA GLN A 117 7.30 -16.58 -2.33
C GLN A 117 8.03 -15.25 -2.08
N ARG A 118 7.35 -14.22 -1.61
CA ARG A 118 7.93 -12.88 -1.43
C ARG A 118 8.64 -12.75 -0.08
N LYS A 119 9.78 -13.45 0.06
CA LYS A 119 10.48 -13.55 1.34
C LYS A 119 11.03 -12.22 1.87
N GLU A 120 11.50 -11.34 0.99
CA GLU A 120 12.00 -10.02 1.41
C GLU A 120 10.88 -9.16 1.96
N ALA A 121 9.70 -9.20 1.33
CA ALA A 121 8.53 -8.47 1.82
C ALA A 121 8.12 -9.01 3.20
N HIS A 122 8.13 -10.32 3.39
CA HIS A 122 7.80 -10.93 4.68
C HIS A 122 8.74 -10.44 5.78
N ALA A 123 10.04 -10.40 5.50
CA ALA A 123 11.02 -9.91 6.46
C ALA A 123 10.77 -8.44 6.82
N PHE A 124 10.43 -7.62 5.81
CA PHE A 124 10.09 -6.23 6.03
C PHE A 124 8.86 -6.10 6.95
N TYR A 125 7.78 -6.81 6.66
CA TYR A 125 6.56 -6.71 7.48
C TYR A 125 6.81 -7.14 8.92
N ARG A 126 7.59 -8.20 9.15
CA ARG A 126 7.95 -8.61 10.51
C ARG A 126 8.77 -7.53 11.20
N ALA A 127 9.69 -6.89 10.48
CA ALA A 127 10.53 -5.84 11.04
C ALA A 127 9.72 -4.60 11.48
N VAL A 128 8.59 -4.33 10.83
CA VAL A 128 7.71 -3.22 11.23
C VAL A 128 6.55 -3.65 12.13
N GLY A 129 6.62 -4.85 12.67
CA GLY A 129 5.72 -5.29 13.73
C GLY A 129 4.55 -6.18 13.34
N TYR A 130 4.51 -6.66 12.10
CA TYR A 130 3.45 -7.56 11.67
C TYR A 130 3.82 -9.01 11.93
N ALA A 131 2.83 -9.79 12.37
CA ALA A 131 2.99 -11.21 12.61
C ALA A 131 2.24 -12.02 11.55
N SER A 132 2.87 -13.06 11.03
CA SER A 132 2.23 -14.00 10.11
C SER A 132 1.58 -15.09 10.93
N GLU A 133 0.24 -15.13 10.95
CA GLU A 133 -0.51 -16.08 11.77
C GLU A 133 -1.03 -17.29 10.99
N LYS A 134 -1.17 -17.17 9.66
CA LYS A 134 -1.66 -18.27 8.83
C LYS A 134 -1.36 -18.04 7.36
N GLU A 135 -1.34 -19.12 6.61
CA GLU A 135 -1.29 -19.08 5.16
C GLU A 135 -2.70 -19.27 4.61
N GLN A 136 -3.03 -18.54 3.56
CA GLN A 136 -4.33 -18.61 2.90
C GLN A 136 -4.17 -18.74 1.40
N LEU A 137 -5.09 -19.48 0.79
CA LEU A 137 -5.13 -19.62 -0.66
C LEU A 137 -6.03 -18.55 -1.25
N ARG A 138 -5.58 -17.97 -2.35
CA ARG A 138 -6.38 -17.03 -3.12
C ARG A 138 -7.17 -17.79 -4.17
N PHE A 139 -8.47 -17.53 -4.25
CA PHE A 139 -9.31 -18.06 -5.32
C PHE A 139 -9.79 -16.89 -6.18
N LEU A 140 -9.74 -17.05 -7.48
CA LEU A 140 -10.10 -16.00 -8.44
C LEU A 140 -10.93 -16.59 -9.57
N LYS A 141 -12.00 -15.91 -9.94
CA LYS A 141 -12.80 -16.25 -11.11
C LYS A 141 -13.06 -14.96 -11.90
N MET A 142 -12.54 -14.91 -13.10
CA MET A 142 -12.78 -13.76 -13.98
C MET A 142 -14.13 -13.92 -14.68
N PHE A 143 -14.82 -12.81 -14.86
CA PHE A 143 -16.10 -12.78 -15.57
C PHE A 143 -15.95 -12.31 -17.01
#